data_46c6967fa910b0781b2672c8be9f30c9
#
_entry.id   46c6967fa910b0781b2672c8be9f30c9
#
_cell.length_a   1.000
_cell.length_b   1.000
_cell.length_c   1.000
_cell.angle_alpha   90.00
_cell.angle_beta   90.00
_cell.angle_gamma   90.00
#
_symmetry.space_group_name_H-M   'P 1'
#
loop_
_entity.id
_entity.type
_entity.pdbx_description
1 polymer ?
#
loop_
_entity_poly.entity_id
_entity_poly.type
_entity_poly.pdbx_seq_one_letter_code
_entity_poly.pdbx_strand_id
1 'polypeptide(L)'
;MRRAKIVCTLGPATDSYDQIKALVDAGMDVARLNLSHGSYAEHEDRYRRVRKAAEESGRSVGILVDLQGPKIRLGRFAEGPVLLERGDEFTITMDDIEGDQQICGTTYKGLTADVARGERILVDDGRVTLEVTDVEGPRVHTMVIEGGMISDHKGLNLPGVAVSVPALSEKDIRDLRWGLRIGADVIALSFVRTGRDIQDVHRIMDEEGRRVPVIAKVEKPQAVDALEDIVDAFDGIMVARGDLGVEMPLESVPMVQKRAVTLARRNAKPVIVATQMLESMIDNSRPTRAEASDVANAVMDGTDAVMLSGETSVGKYPIETVKVMSRIITAAEEEVLAGGLPPLTEQNKPRTQGGAVARAAAEMGDFLGARFLVAFTQSGDTVRRLSRYRSPIPVLAFTPEPATRSQLNLTWGVESFLGPMVQTTDEMVQQVDEQLLRIGRCKKGDVVVITAGSPPGMPGTTNMVRVHHIGEDDSPKA
;
A
#
# COMPACT_ATOMS: atom_id res chain seq x y z
N MET A 1 -21.57 0.94 3.81
CA MET A 1 -20.24 1.30 4.40
C MET A 1 -19.18 0.81 3.43
N ARG A 2 -18.31 1.71 2.93
CA ARG A 2 -17.19 1.36 2.06
C ARG A 2 -16.18 0.49 2.82
N ARG A 3 -15.65 -0.57 2.20
CA ARG A 3 -14.77 -1.56 2.83
C ARG A 3 -13.34 -1.48 2.34
N ALA A 4 -13.11 -1.38 1.02
CA ALA A 4 -11.78 -1.11 0.48
C ALA A 4 -11.33 0.30 0.89
N LYS A 5 -10.07 0.42 1.24
CA LYS A 5 -9.46 1.61 1.82
C LYS A 5 -8.94 2.54 0.74
N ILE A 6 -8.82 3.83 1.06
CA ILE A 6 -8.26 4.84 0.17
C ILE A 6 -6.98 5.38 0.79
N VAL A 7 -5.88 5.21 0.08
CA VAL A 7 -4.58 5.82 0.38
C VAL A 7 -4.46 7.10 -0.44
N CYS A 8 -4.22 8.24 0.21
CA CYS A 8 -4.03 9.53 -0.48
C CYS A 8 -2.60 10.02 -0.29
N THR A 9 -1.91 10.32 -1.39
CA THR A 9 -0.61 10.99 -1.33
C THR A 9 -0.82 12.46 -1.02
N LEU A 10 -0.15 12.94 0.02
CA LEU A 10 -0.16 14.35 0.38
C LEU A 10 0.94 15.11 -0.38
N GLY A 11 0.67 16.34 -0.75
CA GLY A 11 1.58 17.21 -1.49
C GLY A 11 1.06 18.65 -1.55
N PRO A 12 1.64 19.49 -2.43
CA PRO A 12 1.30 20.91 -2.50
C PRO A 12 -0.19 21.23 -2.62
N ALA A 13 -0.98 20.37 -3.29
CA ALA A 13 -2.42 20.57 -3.43
C ALA A 13 -3.22 20.28 -2.14
N THR A 14 -2.59 19.65 -1.15
CA THR A 14 -3.23 19.20 0.08
C THR A 14 -2.38 19.51 1.33
N ASP A 15 -1.69 20.65 1.33
CA ASP A 15 -0.80 21.05 2.42
C ASP A 15 -1.54 21.68 3.60
N SER A 16 -2.63 22.42 3.37
CA SER A 16 -3.33 23.10 4.45
C SER A 16 -4.07 22.13 5.37
N TYR A 17 -4.25 22.54 6.63
CA TYR A 17 -5.05 21.75 7.59
C TYR A 17 -6.47 21.51 7.07
N ASP A 18 -7.12 22.53 6.51
CA ASP A 18 -8.50 22.43 6.01
C ASP A 18 -8.61 21.42 4.85
N GLN A 19 -7.62 21.40 3.97
CA GLN A 19 -7.59 20.41 2.88
C GLN A 19 -7.37 18.98 3.40
N ILE A 20 -6.44 18.79 4.34
CA ILE A 20 -6.21 17.48 4.97
C ILE A 20 -7.48 17.02 5.72
N LYS A 21 -8.11 17.93 6.48
CA LYS A 21 -9.37 17.64 7.17
C LYS A 21 -10.47 17.24 6.17
N ALA A 22 -10.58 17.95 5.06
CA ALA A 22 -11.52 17.64 4.00
C ALA A 22 -11.24 16.29 3.32
N LEU A 23 -9.96 15.88 3.16
CA LEU A 23 -9.61 14.53 2.68
C LEU A 23 -10.06 13.45 3.66
N VAL A 24 -9.84 13.67 4.97
CA VAL A 24 -10.30 12.74 6.03
C VAL A 24 -11.82 12.60 5.99
N ASP A 25 -12.54 13.71 5.90
CA ASP A 25 -14.00 13.72 5.85
C ASP A 25 -14.54 13.10 4.55
N ALA A 26 -13.82 13.28 3.42
CA ALA A 26 -14.17 12.66 2.13
C ALA A 26 -13.93 11.15 2.10
N GLY A 27 -13.11 10.60 3.00
CA GLY A 27 -12.91 9.16 3.12
C GLY A 27 -11.47 8.67 3.02
N MET A 28 -10.46 9.52 3.15
CA MET A 28 -9.07 9.09 3.29
C MET A 28 -8.91 8.18 4.51
N ASP A 29 -8.36 6.98 4.33
CA ASP A 29 -8.05 6.03 5.40
C ASP A 29 -6.56 6.05 5.76
N VAL A 30 -5.70 6.31 4.78
CA VAL A 30 -4.25 6.36 4.96
C VAL A 30 -3.68 7.56 4.21
N ALA A 31 -2.87 8.35 4.89
CA ALA A 31 -2.08 9.42 4.30
C ALA A 31 -0.70 8.88 3.91
N ARG A 32 -0.31 9.03 2.63
CA ARG A 32 1.01 8.65 2.13
C ARG A 32 1.91 9.88 2.07
N LEU A 33 3.08 9.78 2.72
CA LEU A 33 4.18 10.72 2.64
C LEU A 33 5.23 10.15 1.68
N ASN A 34 5.30 10.70 0.47
CA ASN A 34 6.24 10.25 -0.56
C ASN A 34 7.58 10.98 -0.42
N LEU A 35 8.61 10.29 0.08
CA LEU A 35 9.92 10.88 0.33
C LEU A 35 10.79 11.05 -0.93
N SER A 36 10.23 10.77 -2.11
CA SER A 36 10.87 11.16 -3.39
C SER A 36 10.82 12.67 -3.63
N HIS A 37 9.94 13.40 -2.94
CA HIS A 37 9.69 14.83 -3.10
C HIS A 37 9.51 15.49 -1.74
N GLY A 38 9.80 16.79 -1.69
CA GLY A 38 9.63 17.59 -0.48
C GLY A 38 10.75 17.43 0.54
N SER A 39 10.69 18.25 1.57
CA SER A 39 11.62 18.24 2.70
C SER A 39 11.01 17.52 3.93
N TYR A 40 11.86 17.12 4.86
CA TYR A 40 11.39 16.55 6.13
C TYR A 40 10.46 17.50 6.91
N ALA A 41 10.73 18.81 6.88
CA ALA A 41 9.90 19.79 7.56
C ALA A 41 8.47 19.84 6.98
N GLU A 42 8.32 19.82 5.67
CA GLU A 42 6.99 19.78 5.00
C GLU A 42 6.26 18.48 5.35
N HIS A 43 6.95 17.33 5.32
CA HIS A 43 6.35 16.05 5.67
C HIS A 43 5.95 15.96 7.16
N GLU A 44 6.73 16.56 8.06
CA GLU A 44 6.42 16.63 9.48
C GLU A 44 5.19 17.51 9.75
N ASP A 45 5.05 18.63 9.04
CA ASP A 45 3.85 19.47 9.11
C ASP A 45 2.61 18.72 8.62
N ARG A 46 2.70 18.01 7.48
CA ARG A 46 1.60 17.14 6.98
C ARG A 46 1.25 16.06 7.99
N TYR A 47 2.25 15.40 8.56
CA TYR A 47 2.07 14.40 9.62
C TYR A 47 1.26 14.95 10.79
N ARG A 48 1.65 16.10 11.35
CA ARG A 48 0.96 16.73 12.48
C ARG A 48 -0.48 17.09 12.13
N ARG A 49 -0.71 17.64 10.94
CA ARG A 49 -2.05 18.02 10.46
C ARG A 49 -2.95 16.79 10.26
N VAL A 50 -2.43 15.68 9.76
CA VAL A 50 -3.18 14.41 9.64
C VAL A 50 -3.58 13.90 11.02
N ARG A 51 -2.65 13.84 11.98
CA ARG A 51 -2.97 13.39 13.35
C ARG A 51 -4.06 14.24 14.00
N LYS A 52 -3.94 15.57 13.89
CA LYS A 52 -4.95 16.51 14.39
C LYS A 52 -6.31 16.31 13.71
N ALA A 53 -6.35 16.21 12.38
CA ALA A 53 -7.59 16.02 11.64
C ALA A 53 -8.26 14.68 11.98
N ALA A 54 -7.49 13.62 12.16
CA ALA A 54 -7.97 12.31 12.59
C ALA A 54 -8.60 12.37 13.98
N GLU A 55 -7.93 13.02 14.95
CA GLU A 55 -8.42 13.19 16.30
C GLU A 55 -9.74 13.97 16.34
N GLU A 56 -9.81 15.13 15.69
CA GLU A 56 -11.00 15.98 15.65
C GLU A 56 -12.19 15.35 14.91
N SER A 57 -11.93 14.47 13.94
CA SER A 57 -12.99 13.73 13.24
C SER A 57 -13.42 12.44 13.94
N GLY A 58 -12.73 12.04 15.02
CA GLY A 58 -12.93 10.76 15.70
C GLY A 58 -12.58 9.53 14.84
N ARG A 59 -11.95 9.73 13.68
CA ARG A 59 -11.56 8.67 12.75
C ARG A 59 -10.11 8.25 12.97
N SER A 60 -9.82 6.97 12.76
CA SER A 60 -8.45 6.53 12.63
C SER A 60 -7.95 6.79 11.22
N VAL A 61 -6.77 7.39 11.07
CA VAL A 61 -6.06 7.57 9.78
C VAL A 61 -4.64 7.07 9.96
N GLY A 62 -4.24 6.10 9.13
CA GLY A 62 -2.87 5.59 9.10
C GLY A 62 -1.93 6.54 8.36
N ILE A 63 -0.63 6.50 8.69
CA ILE A 63 0.40 7.25 7.97
C ILE A 63 1.42 6.26 7.42
N LEU A 64 1.51 6.24 6.09
CA LEU A 64 2.45 5.45 5.32
C LEU A 64 3.58 6.35 4.82
N VAL A 65 4.82 6.03 5.19
CA VAL A 65 6.02 6.66 4.66
C VAL A 65 6.57 5.80 3.54
N ASP A 66 6.65 6.37 2.33
CA ASP A 66 7.09 5.68 1.12
C ASP A 66 8.51 6.12 0.76
N LEU A 67 9.45 5.17 0.85
CA LEU A 67 10.86 5.38 0.58
C LEU A 67 11.08 5.48 -0.93
N GLN A 68 12.00 6.36 -1.34
CA GLN A 68 12.27 6.60 -2.75
C GLN A 68 12.82 5.37 -3.48
N GLY A 69 13.66 4.59 -2.80
CA GLY A 69 14.43 3.52 -3.39
C GLY A 69 15.64 4.00 -4.19
N PRO A 70 16.48 3.08 -4.66
CA PRO A 70 17.69 3.38 -5.42
C PRO A 70 17.38 3.76 -6.87
N LYS A 71 16.69 4.89 -7.07
CA LYS A 71 16.29 5.35 -8.41
C LYS A 71 17.52 5.77 -9.22
N ILE A 72 17.73 5.14 -10.36
CA ILE A 72 18.76 5.49 -11.33
C ILE A 72 18.31 6.73 -12.12
N ARG A 73 19.20 7.69 -12.32
CA ARG A 73 18.87 8.95 -13.02
C ARG A 73 19.98 9.38 -13.96
N LEU A 74 19.60 10.13 -15.00
CA LEU A 74 20.57 10.95 -15.76
C LEU A 74 21.18 12.05 -14.88
N GLY A 75 22.34 12.52 -15.27
CA GLY A 75 22.99 13.70 -14.72
C GLY A 75 22.29 15.01 -15.12
N ARG A 76 23.07 16.10 -15.12
CA ARG A 76 22.62 17.42 -15.56
C ARG A 76 23.01 17.67 -17.00
N PHE A 77 22.31 18.55 -17.68
CA PHE A 77 22.64 19.04 -19.02
C PHE A 77 23.08 20.49 -18.95
N ALA A 78 24.20 20.82 -19.62
CA ALA A 78 24.81 22.14 -19.57
C ALA A 78 23.90 23.27 -20.11
N GLU A 79 23.15 23.00 -21.18
CA GLU A 79 22.30 23.95 -21.86
C GLU A 79 20.78 23.69 -21.65
N GLY A 80 20.43 22.85 -20.68
CA GLY A 80 19.03 22.48 -20.37
C GLY A 80 18.51 21.32 -21.21
N PRO A 81 17.19 21.18 -21.40
CA PRO A 81 16.59 20.02 -22.07
C PRO A 81 17.11 19.80 -23.49
N VAL A 82 17.29 18.53 -23.85
CA VAL A 82 17.85 18.10 -25.15
C VAL A 82 16.80 17.23 -25.87
N LEU A 83 16.61 17.46 -27.16
CA LEU A 83 15.77 16.62 -28.01
C LEU A 83 16.64 15.54 -28.65
N LEU A 84 16.30 14.29 -28.39
CA LEU A 84 16.87 13.13 -29.11
C LEU A 84 15.91 12.69 -30.19
N GLU A 85 16.43 12.47 -31.41
CA GLU A 85 15.65 11.97 -32.53
C GLU A 85 15.93 10.48 -32.76
N ARG A 86 14.99 9.78 -33.37
CA ARG A 86 15.17 8.36 -33.70
C ARG A 86 16.36 8.18 -34.65
N GLY A 87 17.28 7.29 -34.27
CA GLY A 87 18.50 6.98 -35.00
C GLY A 87 19.71 7.79 -34.56
N ASP A 88 19.56 8.73 -33.63
CA ASP A 88 20.69 9.41 -33.02
C ASP A 88 21.52 8.42 -32.17
N GLU A 89 22.82 8.69 -32.11
CA GLU A 89 23.72 8.04 -31.13
C GLU A 89 23.72 8.88 -29.86
N PHE A 90 23.54 8.21 -28.72
CA PHE A 90 23.62 8.86 -27.41
C PHE A 90 24.43 8.00 -26.45
N THR A 91 25.31 8.61 -25.68
CA THR A 91 26.19 7.91 -24.72
C THR A 91 25.77 8.22 -23.29
N ILE A 92 25.65 7.21 -22.46
CA ILE A 92 25.50 7.35 -21.01
C ILE A 92 26.82 6.99 -20.36
N THR A 93 27.38 7.87 -19.52
CA THR A 93 28.67 7.66 -18.86
C THR A 93 28.56 7.62 -17.34
N MET A 94 29.42 6.82 -16.72
CA MET A 94 29.58 6.82 -15.26
C MET A 94 30.43 8.00 -14.76
N ASP A 95 31.06 8.76 -15.66
CA ASP A 95 31.80 9.97 -15.31
C ASP A 95 30.83 11.06 -14.82
N ASP A 96 31.30 11.90 -13.92
CA ASP A 96 30.54 13.05 -13.42
C ASP A 96 30.79 14.26 -14.34
N ILE A 97 29.95 14.37 -15.38
CA ILE A 97 30.01 15.42 -16.39
C ILE A 97 28.67 16.10 -16.55
N GLU A 98 28.68 17.36 -17.00
CA GLU A 98 27.49 17.99 -17.57
C GLU A 98 27.28 17.46 -18.99
N GLY A 99 26.04 17.01 -19.26
CA GLY A 99 25.65 16.39 -20.52
C GLY A 99 25.34 17.42 -21.60
N ASP A 100 25.24 16.90 -22.82
CA ASP A 100 24.89 17.61 -24.04
C ASP A 100 24.01 16.74 -24.95
N GLN A 101 23.95 17.07 -26.25
CA GLN A 101 23.21 16.33 -27.28
C GLN A 101 23.74 14.88 -27.51
N GLN A 102 24.96 14.57 -27.10
CA GLN A 102 25.63 13.31 -27.45
C GLN A 102 25.93 12.43 -26.24
N ILE A 103 26.08 13.02 -25.04
CA ILE A 103 26.51 12.31 -23.86
C ILE A 103 25.91 12.92 -22.59
N CYS A 104 25.58 12.08 -21.62
CA CYS A 104 25.18 12.52 -20.28
C CYS A 104 25.68 11.56 -19.22
N GLY A 105 26.00 12.09 -18.03
CA GLY A 105 26.34 11.28 -16.87
C GLY A 105 25.15 10.51 -16.31
N THR A 106 25.42 9.54 -15.45
CA THR A 106 24.37 8.84 -14.65
C THR A 106 24.77 8.76 -13.19
N THR A 107 23.75 8.71 -12.31
CA THR A 107 23.92 8.47 -10.88
C THR A 107 24.35 7.03 -10.57
N TYR A 108 24.17 6.10 -11.51
CA TYR A 108 24.44 4.69 -11.31
C TYR A 108 25.82 4.27 -11.80
N LYS A 109 26.73 4.06 -10.88
CA LYS A 109 28.14 3.71 -11.18
C LYS A 109 28.36 2.24 -11.57
N GLY A 110 27.34 1.38 -11.46
CA GLY A 110 27.36 -0.01 -11.89
C GLY A 110 26.84 -0.24 -13.32
N LEU A 111 26.41 0.81 -14.02
CA LEU A 111 25.67 0.68 -15.29
C LEU A 111 26.42 -0.18 -16.33
N THR A 112 27.71 0.06 -16.54
CA THR A 112 28.52 -0.67 -17.54
C THR A 112 28.77 -2.14 -17.20
N ALA A 113 28.65 -2.52 -15.91
CA ALA A 113 28.76 -3.91 -15.49
C ALA A 113 27.46 -4.68 -15.62
N ASP A 114 26.34 -3.98 -15.59
CA ASP A 114 25.02 -4.60 -15.55
C ASP A 114 24.33 -4.65 -16.93
N VAL A 115 24.69 -3.78 -17.88
CA VAL A 115 24.06 -3.75 -19.21
C VAL A 115 24.90 -4.43 -20.28
N ALA A 116 24.24 -5.02 -21.27
CA ALA A 116 24.86 -5.67 -22.42
C ALA A 116 24.29 -5.13 -23.74
N ARG A 117 25.02 -5.37 -24.82
CA ARG A 117 24.60 -5.01 -26.17
C ARG A 117 23.24 -5.61 -26.53
N GLY A 118 22.34 -4.80 -27.08
CA GLY A 118 20.97 -5.16 -27.45
C GLY A 118 19.94 -4.96 -26.35
N GLU A 119 20.37 -4.65 -25.12
CA GLU A 119 19.43 -4.32 -24.04
C GLU A 119 18.90 -2.91 -24.19
N ARG A 120 17.72 -2.66 -23.60
CA ARG A 120 17.06 -1.37 -23.67
C ARG A 120 17.27 -0.56 -22.39
N ILE A 121 17.45 0.73 -22.58
CA ILE A 121 17.43 1.72 -21.50
C ILE A 121 16.26 2.68 -21.77
N LEU A 122 15.37 2.77 -20.82
CA LEU A 122 14.21 3.67 -20.90
C LEU A 122 14.47 4.93 -20.09
N VAL A 123 14.19 6.08 -20.67
CA VAL A 123 14.37 7.39 -20.05
C VAL A 123 13.00 8.05 -19.87
N ASP A 124 12.78 8.75 -18.75
CA ASP A 124 11.55 9.48 -18.43
C ASP A 124 10.31 8.58 -18.52
N ASP A 125 10.32 7.49 -17.75
CA ASP A 125 9.26 6.50 -17.68
C ASP A 125 8.88 5.90 -19.06
N GLY A 126 9.89 5.69 -19.92
CA GLY A 126 9.75 5.07 -21.24
C GLY A 126 9.37 6.02 -22.37
N ARG A 127 9.34 7.33 -22.14
CA ARG A 127 9.11 8.33 -23.19
C ARG A 127 10.21 8.36 -24.25
N VAL A 128 11.44 8.04 -23.84
CA VAL A 128 12.59 7.84 -24.74
C VAL A 128 13.13 6.44 -24.54
N THR A 129 13.33 5.73 -25.63
CA THR A 129 13.87 4.36 -25.64
C THR A 129 15.22 4.35 -26.34
N LEU A 130 16.24 3.88 -25.63
CA LEU A 130 17.58 3.70 -26.10
C LEU A 130 17.89 2.19 -26.19
N GLU A 131 18.68 1.75 -27.19
CA GLU A 131 19.20 0.40 -27.30
C GLU A 131 20.72 0.44 -27.17
N VAL A 132 21.29 -0.37 -26.28
CA VAL A 132 22.73 -0.48 -26.07
C VAL A 132 23.41 -1.07 -27.31
N THR A 133 24.30 -0.31 -27.93
CA THR A 133 25.09 -0.73 -29.10
C THR A 133 26.46 -1.25 -28.71
N ASP A 134 27.08 -0.67 -27.69
CA ASP A 134 28.39 -1.11 -27.16
C ASP A 134 28.62 -0.60 -25.72
N VAL A 135 29.56 -1.25 -25.03
CA VAL A 135 30.00 -0.83 -23.67
C VAL A 135 31.53 -0.74 -23.68
N GLU A 136 32.05 0.47 -23.47
CA GLU A 136 33.47 0.74 -23.50
C GLU A 136 33.93 1.56 -22.27
N GLY A 137 34.71 0.97 -21.39
CA GLY A 137 35.20 1.61 -20.17
C GLY A 137 34.04 2.15 -19.31
N PRO A 138 34.01 3.47 -19.01
CA PRO A 138 32.92 4.07 -18.22
C PRO A 138 31.67 4.41 -19.06
N ARG A 139 31.61 4.05 -20.34
CA ARG A 139 30.60 4.52 -21.30
C ARG A 139 29.74 3.40 -21.81
N VAL A 140 28.43 3.68 -21.91
CA VAL A 140 27.43 2.86 -22.58
C VAL A 140 26.98 3.62 -23.83
N HIS A 141 27.34 3.12 -25.00
CA HIS A 141 26.92 3.68 -26.26
C HIS A 141 25.55 3.13 -26.62
N THR A 142 24.67 4.01 -27.04
CA THR A 142 23.30 3.64 -27.37
C THR A 142 22.85 4.27 -28.67
N MET A 143 21.80 3.68 -29.27
CA MET A 143 21.05 4.23 -30.39
C MET A 143 19.63 4.55 -29.91
N VAL A 144 19.12 5.70 -30.30
CA VAL A 144 17.76 6.13 -29.99
C VAL A 144 16.76 5.37 -30.85
N ILE A 145 15.93 4.56 -30.22
CA ILE A 145 14.85 3.79 -30.86
C ILE A 145 13.57 4.60 -30.91
N GLU A 146 13.24 5.26 -29.79
CA GLU A 146 12.12 6.20 -29.69
C GLU A 146 12.65 7.50 -29.11
N GLY A 147 12.54 8.58 -29.89
CA GLY A 147 13.04 9.91 -29.54
C GLY A 147 12.08 10.70 -28.67
N GLY A 148 12.62 11.75 -28.07
CA GLY A 148 11.86 12.69 -27.21
C GLY A 148 12.77 13.66 -26.47
N MET A 149 12.17 14.54 -25.69
CA MET A 149 12.90 15.49 -24.84
C MET A 149 13.42 14.79 -23.59
N ILE A 150 14.71 14.92 -23.31
CA ILE A 150 15.33 14.51 -22.05
C ILE A 150 15.88 15.75 -21.32
N SER A 151 16.00 15.68 -20.01
CA SER A 151 16.47 16.80 -19.18
C SER A 151 17.11 16.28 -17.89
N ASP A 152 17.54 17.23 -17.06
CA ASP A 152 18.19 16.96 -15.77
C ASP A 152 17.44 15.92 -14.93
N HIS A 153 18.19 14.99 -14.38
CA HIS A 153 17.74 14.02 -13.39
C HIS A 153 16.55 13.13 -13.80
N LYS A 154 16.29 12.99 -15.11
CA LYS A 154 15.29 12.04 -15.61
C LYS A 154 15.61 10.62 -15.18
N GLY A 155 14.56 9.86 -14.80
CA GLY A 155 14.70 8.47 -14.40
C GLY A 155 15.23 7.59 -15.54
N LEU A 156 16.08 6.64 -15.19
CA LEU A 156 16.53 5.56 -16.07
C LEU A 156 15.94 4.25 -15.57
N ASN A 157 15.32 3.50 -16.46
CA ASN A 157 14.84 2.15 -16.22
C ASN A 157 15.60 1.19 -17.13
N LEU A 158 15.92 0.01 -16.60
CA LEU A 158 16.69 -1.04 -17.26
C LEU A 158 15.84 -2.32 -17.30
N PRO A 159 14.86 -2.44 -18.23
CA PRO A 159 13.94 -3.57 -18.27
C PRO A 159 14.69 -4.89 -18.43
N GLY A 160 14.41 -5.86 -17.57
CA GLY A 160 15.04 -7.18 -17.64
C GLY A 160 16.46 -7.27 -17.09
N VAL A 161 17.10 -6.13 -16.79
CA VAL A 161 18.48 -6.11 -16.25
C VAL A 161 18.47 -6.29 -14.74
N ALA A 162 19.31 -7.20 -14.26
CA ALA A 162 19.55 -7.42 -12.84
C ALA A 162 20.52 -6.37 -12.29
N VAL A 163 20.00 -5.20 -11.89
CA VAL A 163 20.85 -4.12 -11.35
C VAL A 163 21.44 -4.47 -9.99
N SER A 164 22.73 -4.18 -9.83
CA SER A 164 23.54 -4.48 -8.62
C SER A 164 23.39 -3.43 -7.51
N VAL A 165 22.29 -2.67 -7.47
CA VAL A 165 22.06 -1.68 -6.42
C VAL A 165 21.54 -2.33 -5.13
N PRO A 166 21.95 -1.84 -3.93
CA PRO A 166 21.40 -2.31 -2.67
C PRO A 166 19.90 -1.97 -2.57
N ALA A 167 19.14 -2.75 -1.78
CA ALA A 167 17.70 -2.52 -1.58
C ALA A 167 17.41 -1.14 -0.95
N LEU A 168 18.31 -0.62 -0.11
CA LEU A 168 18.25 0.71 0.50
C LEU A 168 19.43 1.56 0.05
N SER A 169 19.15 2.72 -0.51
CA SER A 169 20.16 3.76 -0.69
C SER A 169 20.51 4.43 0.65
N GLU A 170 21.60 5.19 0.72
CA GLU A 170 21.92 5.99 1.91
C GLU A 170 20.81 7.01 2.25
N LYS A 171 20.14 7.53 1.23
CA LYS A 171 18.98 8.39 1.43
C LYS A 171 17.84 7.60 2.10
N ASP A 172 17.53 6.40 1.61
CA ASP A 172 16.47 5.58 2.16
C ASP A 172 16.72 5.19 3.62
N ILE A 173 17.98 4.97 3.99
CA ILE A 173 18.37 4.71 5.38
C ILE A 173 18.05 5.92 6.26
N ARG A 174 18.39 7.14 5.80
CA ARG A 174 18.05 8.37 6.55
C ARG A 174 16.54 8.59 6.60
N ASP A 175 15.85 8.40 5.50
CA ASP A 175 14.41 8.53 5.36
C ASP A 175 13.66 7.54 6.27
N LEU A 176 14.11 6.28 6.32
CA LEU A 176 13.54 5.25 7.19
C LEU A 176 13.70 5.64 8.67
N ARG A 177 14.91 6.04 9.10
CA ARG A 177 15.14 6.49 10.47
C ARG A 177 14.26 7.68 10.82
N TRP A 178 14.15 8.66 9.92
CA TRP A 178 13.27 9.81 10.11
C TRP A 178 11.80 9.37 10.22
N GLY A 179 11.32 8.53 9.30
CA GLY A 179 9.94 8.02 9.32
C GLY A 179 9.59 7.27 10.62
N LEU A 180 10.52 6.48 11.15
CA LEU A 180 10.36 5.80 12.43
C LEU A 180 10.25 6.80 13.59
N ARG A 181 11.11 7.82 13.61
CA ARG A 181 11.17 8.82 14.68
C ARG A 181 9.94 9.73 14.72
N ILE A 182 9.40 10.14 13.57
CA ILE A 182 8.18 10.97 13.56
C ILE A 182 6.91 10.17 13.93
N GLY A 183 6.97 8.84 13.91
CA GLY A 183 5.83 8.01 14.29
C GLY A 183 5.03 7.46 13.10
N ALA A 184 5.65 7.18 11.95
CA ALA A 184 5.01 6.48 10.84
C ALA A 184 4.34 5.18 11.30
N ASP A 185 3.17 4.86 10.78
CA ASP A 185 2.46 3.62 11.13
C ASP A 185 2.91 2.45 10.24
N VAL A 186 3.30 2.75 8.99
CA VAL A 186 3.68 1.79 7.96
C VAL A 186 4.80 2.38 7.10
N ILE A 187 5.74 1.55 6.67
CA ILE A 187 6.80 1.90 5.70
C ILE A 187 6.52 1.17 4.39
N ALA A 188 6.67 1.84 3.25
CA ALA A 188 6.71 1.20 1.94
C ALA A 188 8.14 1.20 1.40
N LEU A 189 8.62 0.04 0.96
CA LEU A 189 9.96 -0.15 0.40
C LEU A 189 9.88 -0.27 -1.11
N SER A 190 10.54 0.65 -1.83
CA SER A 190 10.58 0.68 -3.29
C SER A 190 11.60 -0.31 -3.87
N PHE A 191 11.36 -0.75 -5.09
CA PHE A 191 12.24 -1.61 -5.89
C PHE A 191 12.63 -2.93 -5.21
N VAL A 192 11.71 -3.52 -4.45
CA VAL A 192 11.88 -4.85 -3.85
C VAL A 192 12.06 -5.89 -4.97
N ARG A 193 13.01 -6.80 -4.78
CA ARG A 193 13.32 -7.90 -5.73
C ARG A 193 13.08 -9.27 -5.12
N THR A 194 13.34 -9.41 -3.83
CA THR A 194 13.20 -10.68 -3.09
C THR A 194 12.72 -10.43 -1.66
N GLY A 195 12.27 -11.47 -0.97
CA GLY A 195 11.91 -11.40 0.44
C GLY A 195 13.08 -11.05 1.38
N ARG A 196 14.33 -11.23 0.93
CA ARG A 196 15.52 -10.88 1.73
C ARG A 196 15.71 -9.37 1.89
N ASP A 197 15.17 -8.57 0.98
CA ASP A 197 15.35 -7.11 1.00
C ASP A 197 14.76 -6.47 2.27
N ILE A 198 13.85 -7.13 2.96
CA ILE A 198 13.31 -6.66 4.25
C ILE A 198 14.35 -6.70 5.39
N GLN A 199 15.38 -7.52 5.28
CA GLN A 199 16.34 -7.74 6.38
C GLN A 199 17.09 -6.47 6.77
N ASP A 200 17.51 -5.66 5.78
CA ASP A 200 18.17 -4.38 6.04
C ASP A 200 17.21 -3.38 6.70
N VAL A 201 15.94 -3.37 6.29
CA VAL A 201 14.92 -2.53 6.92
C VAL A 201 14.73 -2.94 8.38
N HIS A 202 14.60 -4.23 8.65
CA HIS A 202 14.44 -4.76 10.01
C HIS A 202 15.64 -4.45 10.90
N ARG A 203 16.87 -4.57 10.37
CA ARG A 203 18.08 -4.22 11.11
C ARG A 203 18.06 -2.75 11.56
N ILE A 204 17.69 -1.83 10.66
CA ILE A 204 17.58 -0.40 10.99
C ILE A 204 16.44 -0.14 12.00
N MET A 205 15.32 -0.83 11.86
CA MET A 205 14.21 -0.73 12.82
C MET A 205 14.61 -1.21 14.21
N ASP A 206 15.42 -2.26 14.31
CA ASP A 206 15.96 -2.76 15.59
C ASP A 206 16.95 -1.77 16.21
N GLU A 207 17.80 -1.14 15.40
CA GLU A 207 18.69 -0.06 15.85
C GLU A 207 17.92 1.16 16.38
N GLU A 208 16.77 1.52 15.78
CA GLU A 208 15.90 2.60 16.23
C GLU A 208 14.94 2.17 17.37
N GLY A 209 14.94 0.89 17.74
CA GLY A 209 14.07 0.33 18.80
C GLY A 209 12.58 0.34 18.46
N ARG A 210 12.23 0.43 17.18
CA ARG A 210 10.83 0.51 16.73
C ARG A 210 10.61 -0.27 15.44
N ARG A 211 9.81 -1.34 15.53
CA ARG A 211 9.33 -2.08 14.35
C ARG A 211 7.93 -1.63 13.96
N VAL A 212 7.71 -1.42 12.67
CA VAL A 212 6.41 -1.17 12.05
C VAL A 212 6.25 -2.06 10.83
N PRO A 213 5.02 -2.32 10.35
CA PRO A 213 4.80 -3.09 9.14
C PRO A 213 5.51 -2.47 7.93
N VAL A 214 6.04 -3.35 7.07
CA VAL A 214 6.72 -2.98 5.82
C VAL A 214 5.92 -3.52 4.63
N ILE A 215 5.57 -2.62 3.72
CA ILE A 215 4.89 -2.93 2.46
C ILE A 215 5.94 -3.01 1.35
N ALA A 216 6.05 -4.18 0.70
CA ALA A 216 6.90 -4.34 -0.47
C ALA A 216 6.23 -3.74 -1.71
N LYS A 217 6.92 -2.85 -2.43
CA LYS A 217 6.44 -2.35 -3.71
C LYS A 217 6.90 -3.27 -4.83
N VAL A 218 5.92 -3.86 -5.52
CA VAL A 218 6.12 -4.73 -6.68
C VAL A 218 6.19 -3.83 -7.91
N GLU A 219 7.41 -3.56 -8.36
CA GLU A 219 7.76 -2.59 -9.42
C GLU A 219 8.66 -3.20 -10.49
N LYS A 220 9.21 -4.37 -10.24
CA LYS A 220 10.21 -5.03 -11.09
C LYS A 220 9.78 -6.43 -11.49
N PRO A 221 10.15 -6.93 -12.69
CA PRO A 221 9.92 -8.31 -13.09
C PRO A 221 10.45 -9.33 -12.07
N GLN A 222 11.62 -9.08 -11.48
CA GLN A 222 12.21 -9.94 -10.45
C GLN A 222 11.29 -10.08 -9.22
N ALA A 223 10.59 -9.00 -8.83
CA ALA A 223 9.60 -9.08 -7.75
C ALA A 223 8.38 -9.92 -8.13
N VAL A 224 7.99 -9.90 -9.41
CA VAL A 224 6.89 -10.73 -9.92
C VAL A 224 7.26 -12.21 -9.89
N ASP A 225 8.51 -12.54 -10.24
CA ASP A 225 9.03 -13.91 -10.20
C ASP A 225 9.16 -14.43 -8.75
N ALA A 226 9.61 -13.57 -7.83
CA ALA A 226 9.79 -13.87 -6.41
C ALA A 226 8.55 -13.53 -5.55
N LEU A 227 7.37 -13.37 -6.13
CA LEU A 227 6.19 -12.81 -5.46
C LEU A 227 5.77 -13.59 -4.21
N GLU A 228 5.87 -14.92 -4.21
CA GLU A 228 5.55 -15.76 -3.05
C GLU A 228 6.51 -15.51 -1.88
N ASP A 229 7.82 -15.48 -2.16
CA ASP A 229 8.86 -15.17 -1.18
C ASP A 229 8.68 -13.77 -0.58
N ILE A 230 8.34 -12.77 -1.42
CA ILE A 230 8.07 -11.40 -0.98
C ILE A 230 6.81 -11.35 -0.09
N VAL A 231 5.71 -11.99 -0.50
CA VAL A 231 4.49 -12.00 0.31
C VAL A 231 4.69 -12.72 1.63
N ASP A 232 5.52 -13.77 1.67
CA ASP A 232 5.83 -14.46 2.93
C ASP A 232 6.67 -13.60 3.87
N ALA A 233 7.65 -12.86 3.34
CA ALA A 233 8.61 -12.08 4.13
C ALA A 233 8.06 -10.72 4.62
N PHE A 234 7.31 -10.02 3.77
CA PHE A 234 6.81 -8.66 4.07
C PHE A 234 5.43 -8.68 4.75
N ASP A 235 5.05 -7.57 5.38
CA ASP A 235 3.77 -7.43 6.08
C ASP A 235 2.60 -7.11 5.14
N GLY A 236 2.88 -6.71 3.92
CA GLY A 236 1.93 -6.45 2.86
C GLY A 236 2.63 -6.09 1.56
N ILE A 237 1.88 -5.85 0.50
CA ILE A 237 2.42 -5.49 -0.81
C ILE A 237 1.69 -4.31 -1.44
N MET A 238 2.37 -3.60 -2.33
CA MET A 238 1.79 -2.58 -3.20
C MET A 238 2.11 -2.93 -4.64
N VAL A 239 1.10 -3.08 -5.48
CA VAL A 239 1.25 -3.23 -6.93
C VAL A 239 1.38 -1.83 -7.53
N ALA A 240 2.60 -1.40 -7.79
CA ALA A 240 2.92 -0.09 -8.36
C ALA A 240 2.93 -0.17 -9.90
N ARG A 241 1.74 -0.07 -10.50
CA ARG A 241 1.49 -0.38 -11.91
C ARG A 241 2.23 0.52 -12.88
N GLY A 242 2.48 1.79 -12.48
CA GLY A 242 3.24 2.75 -13.29
C GLY A 242 4.67 2.25 -13.55
N ASP A 243 5.43 2.01 -12.48
CA ASP A 243 6.80 1.52 -12.59
C ASP A 243 6.85 0.10 -13.22
N LEU A 244 5.91 -0.76 -12.82
CA LEU A 244 5.83 -2.12 -13.36
C LEU A 244 5.55 -2.14 -14.87
N GLY A 245 4.68 -1.23 -15.37
CA GLY A 245 4.35 -1.11 -16.80
C GLY A 245 5.47 -0.50 -17.66
N VAL A 246 6.46 0.14 -17.01
CA VAL A 246 7.70 0.57 -17.68
C VAL A 246 8.70 -0.60 -17.79
N GLU A 247 8.71 -1.49 -16.80
CA GLU A 247 9.69 -2.57 -16.66
C GLU A 247 9.27 -3.89 -17.35
N MET A 248 7.99 -4.05 -17.71
CA MET A 248 7.46 -5.25 -18.35
C MET A 248 6.36 -4.91 -19.38
N PRO A 249 5.98 -5.85 -20.26
CA PRO A 249 4.91 -5.63 -21.23
C PRO A 249 3.61 -5.18 -20.54
N LEU A 250 3.04 -4.08 -21.02
CA LEU A 250 1.90 -3.42 -20.40
C LEU A 250 0.69 -4.36 -20.25
N GLU A 251 0.47 -5.22 -21.24
CA GLU A 251 -0.60 -6.23 -21.26
C GLU A 251 -0.45 -7.29 -20.16
N SER A 252 0.73 -7.46 -19.59
CA SER A 252 0.99 -8.40 -18.49
C SER A 252 0.62 -7.84 -17.13
N VAL A 253 0.61 -6.51 -16.98
CA VAL A 253 0.39 -5.83 -15.68
C VAL A 253 -0.94 -6.21 -15.02
N PRO A 254 -2.09 -6.29 -15.74
CA PRO A 254 -3.36 -6.69 -15.13
C PRO A 254 -3.33 -8.11 -14.54
N MET A 255 -2.61 -9.05 -15.19
CA MET A 255 -2.49 -10.42 -14.69
C MET A 255 -1.61 -10.51 -13.45
N VAL A 256 -0.53 -9.72 -13.42
CA VAL A 256 0.32 -9.58 -12.22
C VAL A 256 -0.49 -9.01 -11.06
N GLN A 257 -1.29 -7.97 -11.28
CA GLN A 257 -2.19 -7.40 -10.26
C GLN A 257 -3.10 -8.47 -9.67
N LYS A 258 -3.82 -9.22 -10.50
CA LYS A 258 -4.75 -10.28 -10.06
C LYS A 258 -4.04 -11.37 -9.25
N ARG A 259 -2.87 -11.81 -9.72
CA ARG A 259 -2.04 -12.81 -9.02
C ARG A 259 -1.58 -12.27 -7.66
N ALA A 260 -1.07 -11.05 -7.62
CA ALA A 260 -0.57 -10.40 -6.41
C ALA A 260 -1.68 -10.20 -5.36
N VAL A 261 -2.84 -9.68 -5.77
CA VAL A 261 -4.01 -9.51 -4.90
C VAL A 261 -4.47 -10.85 -4.33
N THR A 262 -4.59 -11.87 -5.18
CA THR A 262 -5.01 -13.21 -4.75
C THR A 262 -4.03 -13.80 -3.73
N LEU A 263 -2.73 -13.68 -3.99
CA LEU A 263 -1.69 -14.25 -3.13
C LEU A 263 -1.61 -13.53 -1.77
N ALA A 264 -1.65 -12.20 -1.77
CA ALA A 264 -1.66 -11.40 -0.54
C ALA A 264 -2.88 -11.75 0.33
N ARG A 265 -4.07 -11.79 -0.28
CA ARG A 265 -5.31 -12.16 0.39
C ARG A 265 -5.23 -13.58 1.00
N ARG A 266 -4.64 -14.56 0.28
CA ARG A 266 -4.41 -15.92 0.80
C ARG A 266 -3.58 -15.94 2.09
N ASN A 267 -2.61 -15.04 2.16
CA ASN A 267 -1.67 -14.93 3.28
C ASN A 267 -2.15 -13.95 4.37
N ALA A 268 -3.38 -13.43 4.28
CA ALA A 268 -3.92 -12.41 5.20
C ALA A 268 -3.03 -11.16 5.30
N LYS A 269 -2.41 -10.77 4.19
CA LYS A 269 -1.55 -9.59 4.06
C LYS A 269 -2.29 -8.51 3.27
N PRO A 270 -2.26 -7.24 3.70
CA PRO A 270 -2.89 -6.16 2.95
C PRO A 270 -2.22 -5.94 1.61
N VAL A 271 -3.01 -5.64 0.60
CA VAL A 271 -2.54 -5.29 -0.74
C VAL A 271 -3.11 -3.97 -1.19
N ILE A 272 -2.22 -3.10 -1.67
CA ILE A 272 -2.54 -1.79 -2.23
C ILE A 272 -2.39 -1.87 -3.74
N VAL A 273 -3.41 -1.48 -4.51
CA VAL A 273 -3.29 -1.25 -5.95
C VAL A 273 -3.06 0.25 -6.17
N ALA A 274 -1.98 0.58 -6.88
CA ALA A 274 -1.45 1.92 -6.94
C ALA A 274 -1.19 2.38 -8.37
N THR A 275 -1.11 3.71 -8.54
CA THR A 275 -0.78 4.48 -9.74
C THR A 275 -1.83 4.44 -10.83
N GLN A 276 -2.06 5.61 -11.44
CA GLN A 276 -2.97 5.81 -12.57
C GLN A 276 -4.40 5.32 -12.33
N MET A 277 -4.90 5.47 -11.09
CA MET A 277 -6.25 5.02 -10.74
C MET A 277 -7.33 5.98 -11.28
N LEU A 278 -7.18 7.27 -11.00
CA LEU A 278 -8.05 8.36 -11.49
C LEU A 278 -7.20 9.52 -12.02
N GLU A 279 -6.13 9.23 -12.76
CA GLU A 279 -5.08 10.18 -13.15
C GLU A 279 -5.62 11.39 -13.92
N SER A 280 -6.64 11.19 -14.77
CA SER A 280 -7.29 12.30 -15.48
C SER A 280 -7.91 13.34 -14.55
N MET A 281 -8.20 12.97 -13.30
CA MET A 281 -8.72 13.89 -12.28
C MET A 281 -7.64 14.80 -11.67
N ILE A 282 -6.39 14.67 -12.06
CA ILE A 282 -5.37 15.71 -11.79
C ILE A 282 -5.85 17.04 -12.38
N ASP A 283 -6.35 17.02 -13.60
CA ASP A 283 -6.79 18.21 -14.35
C ASP A 283 -8.31 18.32 -14.57
N ASN A 284 -9.05 17.23 -14.41
CA ASN A 284 -10.48 17.16 -14.68
C ASN A 284 -11.30 16.85 -13.43
N SER A 285 -12.50 17.41 -13.33
CA SER A 285 -13.42 17.16 -12.20
C SER A 285 -14.12 15.80 -12.25
N ARG A 286 -13.93 15.03 -13.33
CA ARG A 286 -14.51 13.68 -13.53
C ARG A 286 -13.48 12.75 -14.15
N PRO A 287 -13.46 11.47 -13.77
CA PRO A 287 -12.60 10.47 -14.39
C PRO A 287 -13.12 10.05 -15.76
N THR A 288 -12.28 9.37 -16.51
CA THR A 288 -12.68 8.62 -17.69
C THR A 288 -13.48 7.37 -17.30
N ARG A 289 -14.21 6.78 -18.26
CA ARG A 289 -14.90 5.49 -18.05
C ARG A 289 -13.90 4.34 -17.81
N ALA A 290 -12.75 4.39 -18.48
CA ALA A 290 -11.69 3.40 -18.30
C ALA A 290 -11.13 3.40 -16.88
N GLU A 291 -10.88 4.58 -16.32
CA GLU A 291 -10.41 4.72 -14.92
C GLU A 291 -11.47 4.25 -13.91
N ALA A 292 -12.73 4.60 -14.10
CA ALA A 292 -13.81 4.11 -13.25
C ALA A 292 -13.92 2.57 -13.30
N SER A 293 -13.77 1.97 -14.48
CA SER A 293 -13.72 0.52 -14.67
C SER A 293 -12.50 -0.10 -14.00
N ASP A 294 -11.34 0.54 -14.09
CA ASP A 294 -10.09 0.06 -13.48
C ASP A 294 -10.18 0.02 -11.95
N VAL A 295 -10.68 1.09 -11.32
CA VAL A 295 -10.93 1.12 -9.88
C VAL A 295 -11.89 0.00 -9.47
N ALA A 296 -13.02 -0.14 -10.18
CA ALA A 296 -14.00 -1.19 -9.91
C ALA A 296 -13.38 -2.59 -10.04
N ASN A 297 -12.56 -2.84 -11.07
CA ASN A 297 -11.85 -4.11 -11.24
C ASN A 297 -10.88 -4.40 -10.10
N ALA A 298 -10.10 -3.42 -9.65
CA ALA A 298 -9.20 -3.59 -8.50
C ALA A 298 -9.97 -4.00 -7.23
N VAL A 299 -11.14 -3.40 -6.99
CA VAL A 299 -12.03 -3.75 -5.88
C VAL A 299 -12.59 -5.17 -6.05
N MET A 300 -13.06 -5.53 -7.25
CA MET A 300 -13.56 -6.86 -7.57
C MET A 300 -12.49 -7.95 -7.51
N ASP A 301 -11.22 -7.63 -7.79
CA ASP A 301 -10.08 -8.52 -7.56
C ASP A 301 -9.88 -8.83 -6.07
N GLY A 302 -10.42 -8.00 -5.18
CA GLY A 302 -10.37 -8.18 -3.72
C GLY A 302 -9.22 -7.43 -3.05
N THR A 303 -8.73 -6.31 -3.63
CA THR A 303 -7.72 -5.46 -2.99
C THR A 303 -8.16 -4.93 -1.62
N ASP A 304 -7.22 -4.69 -0.73
CA ASP A 304 -7.49 -4.04 0.55
C ASP A 304 -7.59 -2.53 0.42
N ALA A 305 -6.75 -1.94 -0.41
CA ALA A 305 -6.73 -0.50 -0.62
C ALA A 305 -6.41 -0.13 -2.08
N VAL A 306 -6.87 1.04 -2.48
CA VAL A 306 -6.48 1.72 -3.72
C VAL A 306 -5.81 3.03 -3.39
N MET A 307 -4.82 3.45 -4.19
CA MET A 307 -4.01 4.62 -3.90
C MET A 307 -4.19 5.70 -4.95
N LEU A 308 -4.34 6.93 -4.48
CA LEU A 308 -4.29 8.17 -5.25
C LEU A 308 -2.89 8.80 -5.09
N SER A 309 -2.25 9.14 -6.18
CA SER A 309 -0.89 9.70 -6.26
C SER A 309 -0.92 11.19 -6.60
N GLY A 310 -0.70 11.55 -7.86
CA GLY A 310 -0.77 12.90 -8.37
C GLY A 310 -2.13 13.56 -8.14
N GLU A 311 -3.18 12.78 -8.22
CA GLU A 311 -4.57 13.21 -8.08
C GLU A 311 -4.83 13.98 -6.77
N THR A 312 -4.18 13.57 -5.68
CA THR A 312 -4.34 14.21 -4.36
C THR A 312 -3.13 15.04 -3.95
N SER A 313 -1.94 14.82 -4.54
CA SER A 313 -0.73 15.55 -4.15
C SER A 313 -0.54 16.88 -4.92
N VAL A 314 -0.90 16.93 -6.20
CA VAL A 314 -0.73 18.09 -7.09
C VAL A 314 -1.97 18.43 -7.93
N GLY A 315 -2.98 17.57 -7.90
CA GLY A 315 -4.20 17.71 -8.71
C GLY A 315 -5.04 18.92 -8.33
N LYS A 316 -5.86 19.38 -9.26
CA LYS A 316 -6.78 20.52 -9.09
C LYS A 316 -8.04 20.14 -8.29
N TYR A 317 -8.36 18.84 -8.21
CA TYR A 317 -9.62 18.34 -7.62
C TYR A 317 -9.41 17.25 -6.56
N PRO A 318 -8.50 17.43 -5.58
CA PRO A 318 -8.09 16.35 -4.67
C PRO A 318 -9.25 15.78 -3.85
N ILE A 319 -10.11 16.63 -3.31
CA ILE A 319 -11.24 16.22 -2.47
C ILE A 319 -12.32 15.51 -3.30
N GLU A 320 -12.64 16.06 -4.48
CA GLU A 320 -13.62 15.40 -5.36
C GLU A 320 -13.12 14.05 -5.85
N THR A 321 -11.82 13.91 -6.10
CA THR A 321 -11.21 12.63 -6.47
C THR A 321 -11.43 11.56 -5.40
N VAL A 322 -11.23 11.87 -4.13
CA VAL A 322 -11.50 10.93 -3.02
C VAL A 322 -12.99 10.57 -2.95
N LYS A 323 -13.88 11.56 -3.14
CA LYS A 323 -15.33 11.30 -3.18
C LYS A 323 -15.73 10.41 -4.35
N VAL A 324 -15.18 10.63 -5.54
CA VAL A 324 -15.41 9.80 -6.73
C VAL A 324 -14.90 8.39 -6.48
N MET A 325 -13.65 8.25 -5.99
CA MET A 325 -13.07 6.96 -5.62
C MET A 325 -13.97 6.20 -4.65
N SER A 326 -14.44 6.88 -3.61
CA SER A 326 -15.34 6.28 -2.61
C SER A 326 -16.66 5.80 -3.22
N ARG A 327 -17.27 6.56 -4.15
CA ARG A 327 -18.49 6.15 -4.85
C ARG A 327 -18.28 4.93 -5.73
N ILE A 328 -17.18 4.89 -6.49
CA ILE A 328 -16.87 3.74 -7.36
C ILE A 328 -16.64 2.48 -6.52
N ILE A 329 -15.86 2.59 -5.44
CA ILE A 329 -15.62 1.47 -4.52
C ILE A 329 -16.93 0.96 -3.95
N THR A 330 -17.81 1.85 -3.45
CA THR A 330 -19.08 1.45 -2.84
C THR A 330 -19.97 0.72 -3.84
N ALA A 331 -20.09 1.25 -5.06
CA ALA A 331 -20.90 0.60 -6.10
C ALA A 331 -20.36 -0.78 -6.50
N ALA A 332 -19.03 -0.91 -6.66
CA ALA A 332 -18.40 -2.20 -6.97
C ALA A 332 -18.58 -3.22 -5.83
N GLU A 333 -18.48 -2.77 -4.58
CA GLU A 333 -18.64 -3.63 -3.40
C GLU A 333 -20.10 -4.10 -3.23
N GLU A 334 -21.08 -3.25 -3.49
CA GLU A 334 -22.50 -3.62 -3.44
C GLU A 334 -22.79 -4.76 -4.41
N GLU A 335 -22.26 -4.70 -5.65
CA GLU A 335 -22.43 -5.75 -6.65
C GLU A 335 -21.69 -7.05 -6.26
N VAL A 336 -20.44 -6.92 -5.79
CA VAL A 336 -19.63 -8.07 -5.36
C VAL A 336 -20.24 -8.78 -4.15
N LEU A 337 -20.75 -8.03 -3.18
CA LEU A 337 -21.32 -8.60 -1.99
C LEU A 337 -22.70 -9.26 -2.26
N ALA A 338 -23.43 -8.77 -3.25
CA ALA A 338 -24.69 -9.38 -3.71
C ALA A 338 -24.45 -10.69 -4.48
N GLY A 339 -23.43 -10.74 -5.33
CA GLY A 339 -23.08 -11.90 -6.16
C GLY A 339 -22.14 -12.92 -5.51
N GLY A 340 -21.50 -12.56 -4.41
CA GLY A 340 -20.40 -13.30 -3.77
C GLY A 340 -19.05 -13.13 -4.49
N LEU A 341 -17.99 -12.87 -3.73
CA LEU A 341 -16.63 -13.04 -4.25
C LEU A 341 -16.36 -14.52 -4.52
N PRO A 342 -15.52 -14.83 -5.52
CA PRO A 342 -15.10 -16.22 -5.71
C PRO A 342 -14.63 -16.80 -4.37
N PRO A 343 -15.17 -17.94 -3.93
CA PRO A 343 -14.76 -18.54 -2.68
C PRO A 343 -13.26 -18.81 -2.72
N LEU A 344 -12.59 -18.61 -1.59
CA LEU A 344 -11.21 -19.05 -1.44
C LEU A 344 -11.20 -20.56 -1.74
N THR A 345 -10.53 -20.96 -2.81
CA THR A 345 -10.46 -22.36 -3.25
C THR A 345 -9.82 -23.26 -2.20
N GLU A 346 -9.91 -24.60 -2.35
CA GLU A 346 -9.30 -25.57 -1.42
C GLU A 346 -7.79 -25.36 -1.15
N GLN A 347 -7.05 -24.75 -2.09
CA GLN A 347 -5.66 -24.33 -1.90
C GLN A 347 -5.49 -23.28 -0.81
N ASN A 348 -6.57 -22.69 -0.32
CA ASN A 348 -6.60 -21.63 0.69
C ASN A 348 -6.99 -22.13 2.09
N LYS A 349 -6.84 -23.43 2.36
CA LYS A 349 -7.09 -23.99 3.69
C LYS A 349 -6.22 -23.28 4.72
N PRO A 350 -6.79 -22.88 5.87
CA PRO A 350 -6.02 -22.27 6.94
C PRO A 350 -4.94 -23.25 7.42
N ARG A 351 -3.68 -22.81 7.38
CA ARG A 351 -2.53 -23.61 7.83
C ARG A 351 -2.21 -23.43 9.32
N THR A 352 -2.94 -22.54 9.99
CA THR A 352 -2.71 -22.16 11.38
C THR A 352 -4.00 -22.24 12.18
N GLN A 353 -3.87 -22.44 13.48
CA GLN A 353 -5.00 -22.44 14.42
C GLN A 353 -5.81 -21.13 14.31
N GLY A 354 -5.15 -19.97 14.38
CA GLY A 354 -5.82 -18.67 14.25
C GLY A 354 -6.53 -18.49 12.92
N GLY A 355 -5.99 -19.06 11.82
CA GLY A 355 -6.65 -19.08 10.52
C GLY A 355 -7.92 -19.94 10.52
N ALA A 356 -7.90 -21.10 11.17
CA ALA A 356 -9.07 -21.97 11.31
C ALA A 356 -10.17 -21.31 12.14
N VAL A 357 -9.79 -20.70 13.26
CA VAL A 357 -10.71 -19.95 14.14
C VAL A 357 -11.34 -18.78 13.41
N ALA A 358 -10.56 -17.99 12.67
CA ALA A 358 -11.07 -16.86 11.88
C ALA A 358 -12.05 -17.32 10.78
N ARG A 359 -11.78 -18.47 10.13
CA ARG A 359 -12.70 -19.06 9.16
C ARG A 359 -14.02 -19.45 9.81
N ALA A 360 -13.95 -20.20 10.91
CA ALA A 360 -15.13 -20.63 11.65
C ALA A 360 -15.97 -19.43 12.11
N ALA A 361 -15.32 -18.35 12.58
CA ALA A 361 -16.01 -17.14 12.99
C ALA A 361 -16.73 -16.44 11.83
N ALA A 362 -16.11 -16.35 10.64
CA ALA A 362 -16.74 -15.77 9.46
C ALA A 362 -17.93 -16.60 8.97
N GLU A 363 -17.77 -17.92 8.86
CA GLU A 363 -18.85 -18.86 8.46
C GLU A 363 -19.99 -18.86 9.47
N MET A 364 -19.69 -18.88 10.78
CA MET A 364 -20.69 -18.80 11.85
C MET A 364 -21.46 -17.49 11.82
N GLY A 365 -20.76 -16.36 11.59
CA GLY A 365 -21.39 -15.06 11.45
C GLY A 365 -22.36 -15.03 10.29
N ASP A 366 -21.95 -15.54 9.13
CA ASP A 366 -22.80 -15.60 7.94
C ASP A 366 -24.04 -16.49 8.16
N PHE A 367 -23.85 -17.67 8.73
CA PHE A 367 -24.93 -18.60 9.04
C PHE A 367 -25.96 -18.02 10.01
N LEU A 368 -25.52 -17.27 11.02
CA LEU A 368 -26.37 -16.67 12.04
C LEU A 368 -26.93 -15.29 11.65
N GLY A 369 -26.52 -14.73 10.52
CA GLY A 369 -26.85 -13.37 10.14
C GLY A 369 -26.31 -12.34 11.14
N ALA A 370 -25.10 -12.55 11.66
CA ALA A 370 -24.50 -11.68 12.64
C ALA A 370 -24.34 -10.26 12.10
N ARG A 371 -24.57 -9.26 12.96
CA ARG A 371 -24.43 -7.86 12.59
C ARG A 371 -22.99 -7.44 12.40
N PHE A 372 -22.08 -7.97 13.21
CA PHE A 372 -20.64 -7.73 13.14
C PHE A 372 -19.83 -8.97 13.52
N LEU A 373 -18.64 -9.08 12.90
CA LEU A 373 -17.54 -9.88 13.44
C LEU A 373 -16.71 -8.97 14.32
N VAL A 374 -16.57 -9.29 15.59
CA VAL A 374 -15.81 -8.52 16.56
C VAL A 374 -14.50 -9.23 16.86
N ALA A 375 -13.37 -8.52 16.77
CA ALA A 375 -12.09 -9.11 17.06
C ALA A 375 -11.31 -8.29 18.09
N PHE A 376 -10.80 -8.97 19.12
CA PHE A 376 -9.79 -8.41 20.02
C PHE A 376 -8.40 -8.77 19.48
N THR A 377 -7.53 -7.76 19.37
CA THR A 377 -6.22 -7.94 18.78
C THR A 377 -5.20 -6.96 19.33
N GLN A 378 -3.96 -7.40 19.54
CA GLN A 378 -2.84 -6.52 19.87
C GLN A 378 -2.01 -6.17 18.62
N SER A 379 -1.78 -7.15 17.74
CA SER A 379 -0.94 -6.99 16.54
C SER A 379 -1.72 -6.80 15.24
N GLY A 380 -3.07 -6.92 15.27
CA GLY A 380 -3.92 -6.90 14.09
C GLY A 380 -4.03 -8.24 13.34
N ASP A 381 -3.30 -9.29 13.72
CA ASP A 381 -3.26 -10.56 12.97
C ASP A 381 -4.64 -11.23 12.88
N THR A 382 -5.36 -11.36 14.01
CA THR A 382 -6.72 -11.92 14.03
C THR A 382 -7.65 -11.20 13.06
N VAL A 383 -7.56 -9.87 13.02
CA VAL A 383 -8.40 -9.02 12.18
C VAL A 383 -8.09 -9.21 10.70
N ARG A 384 -6.81 -9.25 10.32
CA ARG A 384 -6.39 -9.53 8.94
C ARG A 384 -6.82 -10.93 8.48
N ARG A 385 -6.78 -11.92 9.38
CA ARG A 385 -7.27 -13.28 9.10
C ARG A 385 -8.78 -13.34 8.88
N LEU A 386 -9.56 -12.57 9.61
CA LEU A 386 -11.01 -12.42 9.36
C LEU A 386 -11.27 -11.68 8.04
N SER A 387 -10.62 -10.56 7.84
CA SER A 387 -10.80 -9.71 6.66
C SER A 387 -10.54 -10.46 5.33
N ARG A 388 -9.59 -11.39 5.28
CA ARG A 388 -9.25 -12.11 4.03
C ARG A 388 -10.43 -12.90 3.43
N TYR A 389 -11.42 -13.28 4.25
CA TYR A 389 -12.61 -13.99 3.77
C TYR A 389 -13.59 -13.08 3.03
N ARG A 390 -13.42 -11.75 3.15
CA ARG A 390 -14.30 -10.76 2.50
C ARG A 390 -15.78 -11.02 2.82
N SER A 391 -16.05 -11.42 4.07
CA SER A 391 -17.42 -11.63 4.54
C SER A 391 -18.30 -10.39 4.29
N PRO A 392 -19.58 -10.56 3.95
CA PRO A 392 -20.52 -9.45 3.91
C PRO A 392 -20.72 -8.77 5.28
N ILE A 393 -20.30 -9.42 6.35
CA ILE A 393 -20.38 -8.89 7.71
C ILE A 393 -19.15 -8.01 8.01
N PRO A 394 -19.33 -6.74 8.42
CA PRO A 394 -18.21 -5.87 8.76
C PRO A 394 -17.42 -6.37 9.97
N VAL A 395 -16.12 -6.12 9.99
CA VAL A 395 -15.22 -6.47 11.09
C VAL A 395 -14.98 -5.24 11.98
N LEU A 396 -15.28 -5.36 13.27
CA LEU A 396 -14.94 -4.36 14.29
C LEU A 396 -13.76 -4.86 15.12
N ALA A 397 -12.68 -4.11 15.12
CA ALA A 397 -11.45 -4.47 15.84
C ALA A 397 -11.29 -3.64 17.11
N PHE A 398 -11.12 -4.29 18.25
CA PHE A 398 -10.76 -3.65 19.52
C PHE A 398 -9.30 -3.95 19.82
N THR A 399 -8.54 -2.90 20.08
CA THR A 399 -7.11 -3.01 20.40
C THR A 399 -6.73 -2.00 21.47
N PRO A 400 -5.84 -2.35 22.42
CA PRO A 400 -5.26 -1.40 23.35
C PRO A 400 -4.11 -0.59 22.71
N GLU A 401 -3.63 -1.00 21.51
CA GLU A 401 -2.45 -0.45 20.87
C GLU A 401 -2.81 0.62 19.83
N PRO A 402 -2.48 1.93 20.06
CA PRO A 402 -2.76 3.00 19.10
C PRO A 402 -2.13 2.76 17.73
N ALA A 403 -0.91 2.20 17.69
CA ALA A 403 -0.23 1.88 16.44
C ALA A 403 -1.00 0.83 15.63
N THR A 404 -1.45 -0.25 16.26
CA THR A 404 -2.25 -1.29 15.60
C THR A 404 -3.57 -0.73 15.07
N ARG A 405 -4.24 0.17 15.83
CA ARG A 405 -5.44 0.85 15.35
C ARG A 405 -5.17 1.59 14.03
N SER A 406 -4.07 2.34 13.94
CA SER A 406 -3.70 3.08 12.74
C SER A 406 -3.29 2.17 11.58
N GLN A 407 -2.56 1.09 11.84
CA GLN A 407 -2.11 0.11 10.85
C GLN A 407 -3.27 -0.65 10.19
N LEU A 408 -4.32 -0.94 10.95
CA LEU A 408 -5.52 -1.63 10.46
C LEU A 408 -6.32 -0.81 9.44
N ASN A 409 -6.02 0.48 9.26
CA ASN A 409 -6.63 1.29 8.19
C ASN A 409 -6.21 0.88 6.77
N LEU A 410 -5.25 -0.03 6.61
CA LEU A 410 -4.95 -0.69 5.33
C LEU A 410 -5.71 -1.99 5.13
N THR A 411 -6.55 -2.42 6.08
CA THR A 411 -7.21 -3.72 6.04
C THR A 411 -8.67 -3.56 5.61
N TRP A 412 -9.07 -4.31 4.59
CA TRP A 412 -10.41 -4.28 4.01
C TRP A 412 -11.51 -4.58 5.05
N GLY A 413 -12.59 -3.79 5.01
CA GLY A 413 -13.81 -4.03 5.79
C GLY A 413 -13.66 -3.86 7.30
N VAL A 414 -12.51 -3.36 7.78
CA VAL A 414 -12.22 -3.20 9.20
C VAL A 414 -12.47 -1.78 9.67
N GLU A 415 -13.15 -1.64 10.80
CA GLU A 415 -13.21 -0.42 11.61
C GLU A 415 -12.57 -0.71 12.96
N SER A 416 -11.60 0.12 13.37
CA SER A 416 -10.78 -0.14 14.56
C SER A 416 -11.04 0.87 15.68
N PHE A 417 -11.11 0.37 16.91
CA PHE A 417 -11.38 1.13 18.12
C PHE A 417 -10.29 0.90 19.15
N LEU A 418 -9.93 1.97 19.87
CA LEU A 418 -9.13 1.83 21.08
C LEU A 418 -10.04 1.39 22.24
N GLY A 419 -9.59 0.40 22.98
CA GLY A 419 -10.22 -0.09 24.18
C GLY A 419 -9.18 -0.46 25.23
N PRO A 420 -9.55 -0.54 26.50
CA PRO A 420 -8.63 -1.02 27.53
C PRO A 420 -8.19 -2.45 27.25
N MET A 421 -7.06 -2.84 27.83
CA MET A 421 -6.64 -4.23 27.88
C MET A 421 -7.66 -5.03 28.70
N VAL A 422 -8.21 -6.08 28.14
CA VAL A 422 -9.09 -7.02 28.85
C VAL A 422 -8.28 -8.20 29.36
N GLN A 423 -8.64 -8.72 30.53
CA GLN A 423 -7.95 -9.83 31.17
C GLN A 423 -8.79 -11.13 31.19
N THR A 424 -10.10 -10.98 31.08
CA THR A 424 -11.04 -12.11 31.09
C THR A 424 -11.97 -12.09 29.87
N THR A 425 -12.57 -13.21 29.56
CA THR A 425 -13.59 -13.32 28.51
C THR A 425 -14.86 -12.53 28.84
N ASP A 426 -15.19 -12.41 30.12
CA ASP A 426 -16.38 -11.67 30.57
C ASP A 426 -16.17 -10.17 30.40
N GLU A 427 -14.97 -9.65 30.72
CA GLU A 427 -14.60 -8.27 30.41
C GLU A 427 -14.66 -7.98 28.91
N MET A 428 -14.31 -8.94 28.04
CA MET A 428 -14.44 -8.79 26.58
C MET A 428 -15.91 -8.57 26.20
N VAL A 429 -16.80 -9.39 26.70
CA VAL A 429 -18.24 -9.31 26.42
C VAL A 429 -18.80 -7.99 26.91
N GLN A 430 -18.50 -7.62 28.15
CA GLN A 430 -18.94 -6.35 28.71
C GLN A 430 -18.43 -5.16 27.87
N GLN A 431 -17.17 -5.18 27.46
CA GLN A 431 -16.60 -4.13 26.61
C GLN A 431 -17.31 -4.05 25.25
N VAL A 432 -17.66 -5.20 24.64
CA VAL A 432 -18.39 -5.26 23.37
C VAL A 432 -19.78 -4.63 23.54
N ASP A 433 -20.52 -5.01 24.56
CA ASP A 433 -21.85 -4.47 24.86
C ASP A 433 -21.81 -2.95 25.05
N GLU A 434 -20.97 -2.49 25.98
CA GLU A 434 -20.86 -1.07 26.29
C GLU A 434 -20.47 -0.23 25.07
N GLN A 435 -19.46 -0.69 24.33
CA GLN A 435 -18.95 0.05 23.18
C GLN A 435 -19.95 0.08 22.02
N LEU A 436 -20.50 -1.08 21.62
CA LEU A 436 -21.38 -1.17 20.46
C LEU A 436 -22.74 -0.49 20.69
N LEU A 437 -23.25 -0.54 21.90
CA LEU A 437 -24.46 0.22 22.28
C LEU A 437 -24.18 1.72 22.32
N ARG A 438 -23.04 2.14 22.93
CA ARG A 438 -22.67 3.56 23.04
C ARG A 438 -22.49 4.23 21.68
N ILE A 439 -21.83 3.56 20.73
CA ILE A 439 -21.61 4.12 19.39
C ILE A 439 -22.82 3.91 18.45
N GLY A 440 -23.91 3.33 18.94
CA GLY A 440 -25.14 3.13 18.17
C GLY A 440 -25.02 2.12 17.01
N ARG A 441 -24.03 1.23 17.06
CA ARG A 441 -23.82 0.22 16.01
C ARG A 441 -24.72 -0.99 16.18
N CYS A 442 -25.06 -1.35 17.42
CA CYS A 442 -25.92 -2.47 17.78
C CYS A 442 -27.09 -2.02 18.65
N LYS A 443 -28.13 -2.84 18.67
CA LYS A 443 -29.26 -2.79 19.61
C LYS A 443 -29.23 -4.03 20.49
N LYS A 444 -29.92 -4.00 21.61
CA LYS A 444 -30.11 -5.20 22.45
C LYS A 444 -30.74 -6.32 21.64
N GLY A 445 -30.17 -7.52 21.75
CA GLY A 445 -30.57 -8.71 20.99
C GLY A 445 -29.90 -8.88 19.63
N ASP A 446 -29.14 -7.90 19.14
CA ASP A 446 -28.32 -8.07 17.92
C ASP A 446 -27.25 -9.15 18.16
N VAL A 447 -27.05 -10.03 17.18
CA VAL A 447 -26.05 -11.08 17.24
C VAL A 447 -24.70 -10.58 16.75
N VAL A 448 -23.64 -10.85 17.46
CA VAL A 448 -22.25 -10.64 17.04
C VAL A 448 -21.41 -11.91 17.27
N VAL A 449 -20.36 -12.08 16.49
CA VAL A 449 -19.40 -13.17 16.67
C VAL A 449 -18.06 -12.58 17.13
N ILE A 450 -17.68 -12.90 18.36
CA ILE A 450 -16.46 -12.42 19.00
C ILE A 450 -15.33 -13.43 18.75
N THR A 451 -14.17 -12.92 18.31
CA THR A 451 -12.95 -13.73 18.07
C THR A 451 -11.80 -13.12 18.84
N ALA A 452 -11.10 -13.93 19.61
CA ALA A 452 -10.01 -13.51 20.48
C ALA A 452 -8.99 -14.62 20.77
N GLY A 453 -7.89 -14.24 21.40
CA GLY A 453 -7.02 -15.17 22.13
C GLY A 453 -7.51 -15.38 23.56
N SER A 454 -7.50 -16.62 24.03
CA SER A 454 -7.78 -16.96 25.42
C SER A 454 -6.59 -17.78 25.99
N PRO A 455 -5.95 -17.38 27.11
CA PRO A 455 -6.24 -16.18 27.88
C PRO A 455 -5.94 -14.87 27.11
N PRO A 456 -6.67 -13.77 27.43
CA PRO A 456 -6.43 -12.49 26.80
C PRO A 456 -5.01 -11.96 27.04
N GLY A 457 -4.55 -11.07 26.15
CA GLY A 457 -3.26 -10.38 26.34
C GLY A 457 -2.04 -11.14 25.79
N MET A 458 -2.20 -12.31 25.20
CA MET A 458 -1.11 -13.06 24.57
C MET A 458 -1.18 -12.95 23.03
N PRO A 459 -0.28 -12.23 22.35
CA PRO A 459 -0.25 -12.15 20.90
C PRO A 459 -0.09 -13.54 20.24
N GLY A 460 -0.76 -13.76 19.10
CA GLY A 460 -0.64 -14.99 18.32
C GLY A 460 -1.48 -16.18 18.82
N THR A 461 -2.27 -16.01 19.88
CA THR A 461 -3.08 -17.08 20.49
C THR A 461 -4.55 -17.06 20.09
N THR A 462 -4.90 -16.61 18.87
CA THR A 462 -6.31 -16.65 18.42
C THR A 462 -6.85 -18.09 18.46
N ASN A 463 -7.68 -18.40 19.44
CA ASN A 463 -8.18 -19.73 19.73
C ASN A 463 -9.65 -19.78 20.20
N MET A 464 -10.33 -18.63 20.29
CA MET A 464 -11.69 -18.53 20.79
C MET A 464 -12.62 -17.90 19.75
N VAL A 465 -13.80 -18.48 19.58
CA VAL A 465 -14.97 -17.90 18.91
C VAL A 465 -16.15 -17.97 19.88
N ARG A 466 -16.88 -16.87 20.03
CA ARG A 466 -18.07 -16.79 20.87
C ARG A 466 -19.20 -16.09 20.10
N VAL A 467 -20.37 -16.72 20.05
CA VAL A 467 -21.61 -16.04 19.67
C VAL A 467 -22.12 -15.27 20.87
N HIS A 468 -22.48 -14.01 20.68
CA HIS A 468 -22.98 -13.16 21.75
C HIS A 468 -24.18 -12.34 21.28
N HIS A 469 -25.20 -12.23 22.12
CA HIS A 469 -26.36 -11.35 21.95
C HIS A 469 -26.17 -10.09 22.75
N ILE A 470 -26.12 -8.95 22.08
CA ILE A 470 -25.82 -7.66 22.73
C ILE A 470 -26.81 -7.35 23.85
N GLY A 471 -26.28 -7.07 25.04
CA GLY A 471 -27.04 -6.68 26.21
C GLY A 471 -27.88 -7.80 26.86
N GLU A 472 -27.64 -9.06 26.53
CA GLU A 472 -28.16 -10.20 27.27
C GLU A 472 -27.18 -10.64 28.35
N ASP A 473 -27.70 -10.85 29.55
CA ASP A 473 -26.94 -11.42 30.66
C ASP A 473 -26.69 -12.90 30.37
N ASP A 474 -25.43 -13.30 30.18
CA ASP A 474 -25.01 -14.71 29.93
C ASP A 474 -25.10 -15.59 31.19
N SER A 475 -25.78 -15.12 32.24
CA SER A 475 -26.07 -15.93 33.43
C SER A 475 -26.92 -17.14 32.99
N PRO A 476 -26.52 -18.37 33.28
CA PRO A 476 -27.34 -19.53 32.95
C PRO A 476 -28.71 -19.32 33.55
N LYS A 477 -29.73 -19.21 32.71
CA LYS A 477 -31.11 -19.27 33.15
C LYS A 477 -31.29 -20.66 33.80
N ALA A 478 -31.40 -20.66 35.13
CA ALA A 478 -31.60 -21.82 35.94
C ALA A 478 -32.89 -22.61 35.57
#